data_9cec3901e7d1c911e5214071e8118334
#
_entry.id   9cec3901e7d1c911e5214071e8118334
#
_cell.length_a   1.000
_cell.length_b   1.000
_cell.length_c   1.000
_cell.angle_alpha   90.00
_cell.angle_beta   90.00
_cell.angle_gamma   90.00
#
_symmetry.space_group_name_H-M   'P 1'
#
loop_
_entity.id
_entity.type
_entity.pdbx_description
1 polymer ?
#
loop_
_entity_poly.entity_id
_entity_poly.type
_entity_poly.pdbx_seq_one_letter_code
_entity_poly.pdbx_strand_id
1 'polypeptide(L)'
;MARPVKLLSVGAFTLDTILHVEALPTHQGKFIAGDGVQIASGMATSAACAAHRLGADVSLWASAGDDAVGDRLIAEIEAEG
;
A
#
# COMPACT_ATOMS: atom_id res chain seq x y z
N MET A 1 16.29 20.44 -18.79
CA MET A 1 15.80 19.37 -17.90
C MET A 1 14.50 19.82 -17.25
N ALA A 2 13.47 19.02 -17.34
CA ALA A 2 12.19 19.34 -16.72
C ALA A 2 12.30 19.27 -15.21
N ARG A 3 11.59 20.15 -14.50
CA ARG A 3 11.48 20.09 -13.05
C ARG A 3 10.67 18.85 -12.66
N PRO A 4 10.99 18.17 -11.55
CA PRO A 4 10.12 17.12 -11.05
C PRO A 4 8.71 17.67 -10.77
N VAL A 5 7.72 16.89 -11.09
CA VAL A 5 6.34 17.22 -10.72
C VAL A 5 6.21 17.06 -9.21
N LYS A 6 5.59 18.07 -8.56
CA LYS A 6 5.22 17.98 -7.15
C LYS A 6 3.78 17.49 -7.06
N LEU A 7 3.58 16.44 -6.30
CA LEU A 7 2.28 15.78 -6.21
C LEU A 7 1.93 15.53 -4.74
N LEU A 8 0.72 15.92 -4.38
CA LEU A 8 0.14 15.59 -3.08
C LEU A 8 -0.96 14.54 -3.29
N SER A 9 -0.79 13.37 -2.69
CA SER A 9 -1.79 12.32 -2.69
C SER A 9 -2.49 12.29 -1.33
N VAL A 10 -3.81 12.33 -1.32
CA VAL A 10 -4.61 12.37 -0.10
C VAL A 10 -5.64 11.25 -0.14
N GLY A 11 -5.70 10.44 0.89
CA GLY A 11 -6.70 9.38 0.96
C GLY A 11 -6.30 8.22 1.85
N ALA A 12 -6.73 7.02 1.47
CA ALA A 12 -6.60 5.84 2.30
C ALA A 12 -5.17 5.32 2.39
N PHE A 13 -4.82 4.88 3.58
CA PHE A 13 -3.60 4.16 3.90
C PHE A 13 -4.00 2.93 4.70
N THR A 14 -3.82 1.75 4.13
CA THR A 14 -4.39 0.52 4.66
C THR A 14 -3.34 -0.57 4.80
N LEU A 15 -3.62 -1.52 5.68
CA LEU A 15 -2.91 -2.79 5.72
C LEU A 15 -3.71 -3.80 4.90
N ASP A 16 -3.13 -4.26 3.80
CA ASP A 16 -3.74 -5.29 2.97
C ASP A 16 -3.08 -6.63 3.25
N THR A 17 -3.92 -7.65 3.41
CA THR A 17 -3.47 -9.04 3.48
C THR A 17 -3.83 -9.73 2.19
N ILE A 18 -2.83 -10.19 1.47
CA ILE A 18 -2.99 -10.87 0.19
C ILE A 18 -2.74 -12.36 0.40
N LEU A 19 -3.75 -13.17 0.12
CA LEU A 19 -3.68 -14.63 0.24
C LEU A 19 -3.76 -15.25 -1.14
N HIS A 20 -2.77 -16.09 -1.48
CA HIS A 20 -2.75 -16.80 -2.74
C HIS A 20 -3.46 -18.15 -2.61
N VAL A 21 -4.47 -18.37 -3.43
CA VAL A 21 -5.22 -19.62 -3.50
C VAL A 21 -5.09 -20.23 -4.88
N GLU A 22 -5.30 -21.55 -5.00
CA GLU A 22 -5.15 -22.26 -6.29
C GLU A 22 -6.20 -21.82 -7.31
N ALA A 23 -7.41 -21.50 -6.84
CA ALA A 23 -8.51 -21.08 -7.69
C ALA A 23 -9.43 -20.15 -6.93
N LEU A 24 -10.18 -19.32 -7.65
CA LEU A 24 -11.18 -18.47 -7.05
C LEU A 24 -12.27 -19.30 -6.39
N PRO A 25 -12.69 -18.99 -5.16
CA PRO A 25 -13.79 -19.68 -4.50
C PRO A 25 -15.10 -19.52 -5.29
N THR A 26 -15.73 -20.63 -5.61
CA THR A 26 -17.00 -20.64 -6.34
C THR A 26 -18.18 -21.13 -5.48
N HIS A 27 -17.91 -21.49 -4.24
CA HIS A 27 -18.90 -22.01 -3.30
C HIS A 27 -18.48 -21.68 -1.87
N GLN A 28 -19.38 -21.88 -0.92
CA GLN A 28 -19.06 -21.71 0.50
C GLN A 28 -18.15 -22.83 0.99
N GLY A 29 -17.23 -22.50 1.89
CA GLY A 29 -16.33 -23.49 2.47
C GLY A 29 -15.06 -22.85 2.99
N LYS A 30 -14.14 -23.70 3.39
CA LYS A 30 -12.78 -23.30 3.79
C LYS A 30 -11.84 -23.44 2.60
N PHE A 31 -11.04 -22.40 2.39
CA PHE A 31 -10.02 -22.40 1.35
C PHE A 31 -8.69 -22.08 2.02
N ILE A 32 -7.72 -22.98 1.84
CA ILE A 32 -6.40 -22.81 2.44
C ILE A 32 -5.49 -22.11 1.44
N ALA A 33 -4.95 -20.97 1.85
CA ALA A 33 -3.97 -20.24 1.04
C ALA A 33 -2.62 -20.94 1.09
N GLY A 34 -1.92 -20.98 -0.05
CA GLY A 34 -0.56 -21.48 -0.12
C GLY A 34 0.44 -20.57 0.56
N ASP A 35 0.26 -19.28 0.42
CA ASP A 35 1.04 -18.25 1.10
C ASP A 35 0.21 -17.00 1.31
N GLY A 36 0.79 -16.06 2.04
CA GLY A 36 0.17 -14.76 2.28
C GLY A 36 1.20 -13.69 2.55
N VAL A 37 0.85 -12.45 2.24
CA VAL A 37 1.70 -11.29 2.51
C VAL A 37 0.83 -10.14 2.99
N GLN A 38 1.40 -9.32 3.88
CA GLN A 38 0.78 -8.08 4.32
C GLN A 38 1.59 -6.90 3.81
N ILE A 39 0.91 -5.96 3.19
CA ILE A 39 1.55 -4.77 2.60
C ILE A 39 0.81 -3.50 2.98
N ALA A 40 1.55 -2.40 3.00
CA ALA A 40 0.96 -1.08 3.05
C ALA A 40 0.30 -0.78 1.70
N SER A 41 -0.94 -0.34 1.72
CA SER A 41 -1.72 -0.13 0.51
C SER A 41 -2.71 1.01 0.69
N GLY A 42 -3.77 1.01 -0.09
CA GLY A 42 -4.74 2.07 -0.20
C GLY A 42 -4.57 2.83 -1.51
N MET A 43 -5.65 3.33 -2.07
CA MET A 43 -5.61 3.97 -3.39
C MET A 43 -4.64 5.16 -3.44
N ALA A 44 -4.70 6.04 -2.45
CA ALA A 44 -3.80 7.20 -2.38
C ALA A 44 -2.35 6.78 -2.15
N THR A 45 -2.12 5.77 -1.33
CA THR A 45 -0.78 5.24 -1.05
C THR A 45 -0.17 4.61 -2.30
N SER A 46 -0.93 3.79 -3.01
CA SER A 46 -0.48 3.16 -4.25
C SER A 46 -0.18 4.19 -5.34
N ALA A 47 -1.02 5.21 -5.45
CA ALA A 47 -0.79 6.31 -6.39
C ALA A 47 0.49 7.09 -6.04
N ALA A 48 0.72 7.36 -4.75
CA ALA A 48 1.92 8.04 -4.29
C ALA A 48 3.18 7.24 -4.60
N CYS A 49 3.17 5.95 -4.33
CA CYS A 49 4.31 5.07 -4.63
C CYS A 49 4.60 5.01 -6.14
N ALA A 50 3.57 4.87 -6.96
CA ALA A 50 3.72 4.84 -8.41
C ALA A 50 4.29 6.15 -8.94
N ALA A 51 3.78 7.29 -8.48
CA ALA A 51 4.27 8.59 -8.90
C ALA A 51 5.74 8.82 -8.47
N HIS A 52 6.09 8.40 -7.26
CA HIS A 52 7.45 8.50 -6.75
C HIS A 52 8.42 7.69 -7.62
N ARG A 53 8.05 6.46 -7.97
CA ARG A 53 8.86 5.59 -8.83
C ARG A 53 9.05 6.17 -10.24
N LEU A 54 8.13 7.00 -10.69
CA LEU A 54 8.21 7.71 -11.96
C LEU A 54 8.98 9.04 -11.86
N GLY A 55 9.51 9.37 -10.70
CA GLY A 55 10.36 10.55 -10.50
C GLY A 55 9.66 11.78 -9.97
N ALA A 56 8.40 11.71 -9.56
CA ALA A 56 7.72 12.85 -8.95
C ALA A 56 8.19 13.08 -7.52
N ASP A 57 8.09 14.34 -7.09
CA ASP A 57 8.27 14.73 -5.70
C ASP A 57 6.91 14.61 -4.99
N VAL A 58 6.73 13.54 -4.23
CA VAL A 58 5.42 13.14 -3.71
C VAL A 58 5.33 13.32 -2.21
N SER A 59 4.20 13.86 -1.76
CA SER A 59 3.77 13.82 -0.37
C SER A 59 2.48 13.02 -0.27
N LEU A 60 2.38 12.19 0.76
CA LEU A 60 1.17 11.41 1.05
C LEU A 60 0.56 11.90 2.35
N TRP A 61 -0.69 12.32 2.31
CA TRP A 61 -1.49 12.70 3.49
C TRP A 61 -2.53 11.62 3.72
N ALA A 62 -2.35 10.87 4.79
CA ALA A 62 -3.23 9.78 5.16
C ALA A 62 -3.25 9.61 6.67
N SER A 63 -4.17 8.80 7.16
CA SER A 63 -4.25 8.47 8.59
C SER A 63 -3.81 7.04 8.82
N ALA A 64 -3.03 6.84 9.88
CA ALA A 64 -2.64 5.52 10.34
C ALA A 64 -2.89 5.42 11.84
N GLY A 65 -3.06 4.20 12.36
CA GLY A 65 -3.24 4.00 13.78
C GLY A 65 -1.97 4.33 14.57
N ASP A 66 -2.16 4.84 15.77
CA ASP A 66 -1.05 5.06 16.72
C ASP A 66 -0.79 3.78 17.50
N ASP A 67 -0.29 2.77 16.79
CA ASP A 67 -0.04 1.42 17.30
C ASP A 67 1.09 0.77 16.50
N ALA A 68 1.43 -0.48 16.82
CA ALA A 68 2.51 -1.21 16.15
C ALA A 68 2.23 -1.44 14.67
N VAL A 69 0.97 -1.64 14.28
CA VAL A 69 0.58 -1.81 12.87
C VAL A 69 0.79 -0.50 12.12
N GLY A 70 0.33 0.62 12.67
CA GLY A 70 0.53 1.93 12.09
C GLY A 70 2.00 2.27 11.91
N ASP A 71 2.82 2.01 12.92
CA ASP A 71 4.26 2.24 12.87
C ASP A 71 4.93 1.40 11.77
N ARG A 72 4.53 0.14 11.63
CA ARG A 72 5.02 -0.76 10.59
C ARG A 72 4.67 -0.25 9.19
N LEU A 73 3.43 0.20 8.99
CA LEU A 73 2.98 0.73 7.70
C LEU A 73 3.74 1.99 7.30
N ILE A 74 3.95 2.89 8.26
CA ILE A 74 4.72 4.12 8.03
C ILE A 74 6.15 3.78 7.63
N ALA A 75 6.80 2.87 8.35
CA ALA A 75 8.16 2.45 8.06
C ALA A 75 8.28 1.81 6.66
N GLU A 76 7.30 1.02 6.26
CA GLU A 76 7.27 0.40 4.94
C GLU A 76 7.21 1.44 3.82
N ILE A 77 6.38 2.47 3.99
CA ILE A 77 6.23 3.54 2.99
C ILE A 77 7.47 4.44 2.98
N GLU A 78 8.05 4.76 4.11
CA GLU A 78 9.29 5.53 4.19
C GLU A 78 10.45 4.82 3.49
N ALA A 79 10.49 3.49 3.53
CA ALA A 79 11.50 2.69 2.84
C ALA A 79 11.39 2.76 1.31
N GLU A 80 10.24 3.14 0.77
CA GLU A 80 10.09 3.37 -0.68
C GLU A 80 10.76 4.69 -1.14
N GLY A 81 10.92 5.62 -0.24
CA GLY A 81 11.58 6.90 -0.55
C GLY A 81 10.87 8.13 0.04
#